data_ffef64c15bbccf6029d3291db56d8ec4
#
_entry.id   ffef64c15bbccf6029d3291db56d8ec4
#
_cell.length_a   1.000
_cell.length_b   1.000
_cell.length_c   1.000
_cell.angle_alpha   90.00
_cell.angle_beta   90.00
_cell.angle_gamma   90.00
#
_symmetry.space_group_name_H-M   'P 1'
#
loop_
_entity.id
_entity.type
_entity.pdbx_description
1 polymer ?
#
loop_
_entity_poly.entity_id
_entity_poly.type
_entity_poly.pdbx_seq_one_letter_code
_entity_poly.pdbx_strand_id
1 'polypeptide(L)'
;MRMRKKKNLVPRMEACGSCLIRDPFALRGRWRTLMPGARELRVELGCGKGRFTADTAAAEPDVLLIAVEKVPDAMVVAMERVTEAGLRSVFFVDGDAALLPDMFAPGEIDRLYINFCDPWPKSNQKKRRLTHGNFLKLYRQVLAEGGQIHFKTDNDKLFAWSLEEIPQFGFQLSEVTTDLHRDGPVGVMTDYERKFFSEGKNINRCVASMVPWEEPAEPEDRPDAE
;
A
#
# COMPACT_ATOMS: atom_id res chain seq x y z
N MET A 1 11.09 2.83 13.30
CA MET A 1 12.39 3.59 13.39
C MET A 1 12.14 5.03 12.99
N ARG A 2 12.43 6.02 13.86
CA ARG A 2 12.17 7.44 13.52
C ARG A 2 13.13 7.89 12.43
N MET A 3 12.64 8.31 11.27
CA MET A 3 13.46 8.84 10.19
C MET A 3 14.20 10.11 10.63
N ARG A 4 15.47 10.22 10.21
CA ARG A 4 16.25 11.42 10.43
C ARG A 4 15.78 12.53 9.49
N LYS A 5 15.48 13.73 10.00
CA LYS A 5 15.10 14.90 9.19
C LYS A 5 16.11 15.13 8.07
N LYS A 6 15.63 15.31 6.85
CA LYS A 6 16.47 15.59 5.68
C LYS A 6 16.77 17.08 5.61
N LYS A 7 18.03 17.41 5.32
CA LYS A 7 18.42 18.80 5.01
C LYS A 7 17.78 19.19 3.68
N ASN A 8 17.34 20.44 3.57
CA ASN A 8 16.76 21.03 2.36
C ASN A 8 15.56 20.21 1.80
N LEU A 9 14.69 19.71 2.69
CA LEU A 9 13.56 18.87 2.29
C LEU A 9 12.68 19.55 1.22
N VAL A 10 12.23 20.78 1.47
CA VAL A 10 11.33 21.52 0.57
C VAL A 10 11.97 21.74 -0.80
N PRO A 11 13.17 22.34 -0.93
CA PRO A 11 13.83 22.48 -2.24
C PRO A 11 14.04 21.16 -2.99
N ARG A 12 14.32 20.06 -2.29
CA ARG A 12 14.47 18.73 -2.92
C ARG A 12 13.15 18.21 -3.46
N MET A 13 12.06 18.36 -2.69
CA MET A 13 10.73 18.00 -3.17
C MET A 13 10.29 18.87 -4.37
N GLU A 14 10.61 20.15 -4.36
CA GLU A 14 10.33 21.06 -5.48
C GLU A 14 11.08 20.67 -6.76
N ALA A 15 12.35 20.25 -6.63
CA ALA A 15 13.14 19.76 -7.76
C ALA A 15 12.53 18.49 -8.40
N CYS A 16 11.79 17.69 -7.63
CA CYS A 16 11.06 16.51 -8.10
C CYS A 16 9.56 16.78 -8.30
N GLY A 17 9.15 18.04 -8.41
CA GLY A 17 7.75 18.46 -8.42
C GLY A 17 6.88 17.88 -9.54
N SER A 18 7.47 17.39 -10.62
CA SER A 18 6.75 16.76 -11.73
C SER A 18 6.07 15.43 -11.35
N CYS A 19 6.55 14.74 -10.32
CA CYS A 19 5.95 13.51 -9.82
C CYS A 19 5.16 13.69 -8.51
N LEU A 20 5.07 14.92 -7.96
CA LEU A 20 4.33 15.20 -6.73
C LEU A 20 2.92 15.69 -7.03
N ILE A 21 1.91 14.99 -6.55
CA ILE A 21 0.52 15.42 -6.59
C ILE A 21 0.24 16.29 -5.36
N ARG A 22 -0.04 17.58 -5.58
CA ARG A 22 -0.31 18.53 -4.50
C ARG A 22 -1.75 18.52 -4.03
N ASP A 23 -2.69 18.22 -4.92
CA ASP A 23 -4.12 18.10 -4.63
C ASP A 23 -4.66 16.77 -5.15
N PRO A 24 -4.53 15.68 -4.36
CA PRO A 24 -5.04 14.37 -4.74
C PRO A 24 -6.58 14.32 -4.79
N PHE A 25 -7.26 15.18 -4.03
CA PHE A 25 -8.72 15.21 -3.97
C PHE A 25 -9.33 15.71 -5.29
N ALA A 26 -8.66 16.64 -5.95
CA ALA A 26 -9.06 17.10 -7.28
C ALA A 26 -8.93 16.02 -8.38
N LEU A 27 -8.16 14.95 -8.14
CA LEU A 27 -7.97 13.83 -9.07
C LEU A 27 -8.94 12.67 -8.84
N ARG A 28 -9.77 12.73 -7.82
CA ARG A 28 -10.75 11.68 -7.51
C ARG A 28 -11.61 11.37 -8.74
N GLY A 29 -11.61 10.11 -9.18
CA GLY A 29 -12.29 9.62 -10.41
C GLY A 29 -11.59 10.01 -11.71
N ARG A 30 -10.38 10.61 -11.66
CA ARG A 30 -9.65 11.09 -12.84
C ARG A 30 -8.16 10.73 -12.85
N TRP A 31 -7.71 9.87 -11.95
CA TRP A 31 -6.28 9.51 -11.85
C TRP A 31 -5.70 9.00 -13.17
N ARG A 32 -6.48 8.24 -13.94
CA ARG A 32 -6.03 7.71 -15.24
C ARG A 32 -5.78 8.80 -16.29
N THR A 33 -6.18 10.07 -16.05
CA THR A 33 -5.82 11.19 -16.92
C THR A 33 -4.34 11.55 -16.85
N LEU A 34 -3.63 11.17 -15.78
CA LEU A 34 -2.18 11.34 -15.65
C LEU A 34 -1.39 10.43 -16.62
N MET A 35 -2.01 9.30 -16.99
CA MET A 35 -1.43 8.33 -17.94
C MET A 35 -2.58 7.68 -18.74
N PRO A 36 -3.06 8.34 -19.79
CA PRO A 36 -4.09 7.79 -20.67
C PRO A 36 -3.66 6.44 -21.26
N GLY A 37 -4.53 5.43 -21.16
CA GLY A 37 -4.24 4.08 -21.63
C GLY A 37 -3.45 3.21 -20.65
N ALA A 38 -3.24 3.65 -19.41
CA ALA A 38 -2.69 2.79 -18.37
C ALA A 38 -3.52 1.51 -18.23
N ARG A 39 -2.86 0.36 -18.25
CA ARG A 39 -3.50 -0.96 -18.12
C ARG A 39 -4.14 -1.12 -16.74
N GLU A 40 -3.44 -0.69 -15.69
CA GLU A 40 -3.89 -0.73 -14.31
C GLU A 40 -3.53 0.57 -13.58
N LEU A 41 -4.36 0.94 -12.60
CA LEU A 41 -4.02 1.93 -11.58
C LEU A 41 -3.70 1.17 -10.29
N ARG A 42 -2.47 1.31 -9.82
CA ARG A 42 -2.02 0.67 -8.59
C ARG A 42 -1.63 1.71 -7.55
N VAL A 43 -1.84 1.37 -6.28
CA VAL A 43 -1.45 2.24 -5.16
C VAL A 43 -0.53 1.49 -4.22
N GLU A 44 0.59 2.10 -3.83
CA GLU A 44 1.46 1.61 -2.76
C GLU A 44 1.26 2.44 -1.49
N LEU A 45 0.91 1.79 -0.38
CA LEU A 45 0.72 2.42 0.93
C LEU A 45 1.98 2.31 1.76
N GLY A 46 2.61 3.47 2.04
CA GLY A 46 3.87 3.54 2.77
C GLY A 46 5.08 3.19 1.91
N CYS A 47 5.27 3.88 0.79
CA CYS A 47 6.36 3.59 -0.16
C CYS A 47 7.78 3.78 0.42
N GLY A 48 7.90 4.46 1.55
CA GLY A 48 9.17 4.72 2.21
C GLY A 48 10.16 5.44 1.28
N LYS A 49 11.32 4.82 0.99
CA LYS A 49 12.35 5.36 0.11
C LYS A 49 12.18 4.97 -1.36
N GLY A 50 11.06 4.34 -1.72
CA GLY A 50 10.59 4.13 -3.08
C GLY A 50 11.37 3.14 -3.94
N ARG A 51 12.10 2.17 -3.37
CA ARG A 51 12.74 1.15 -4.19
C ARG A 51 11.72 0.28 -4.90
N PHE A 52 10.78 -0.29 -4.16
CA PHE A 52 9.72 -1.10 -4.75
C PHE A 52 8.92 -0.29 -5.78
N THR A 53 8.61 0.96 -5.47
CA THR A 53 7.91 1.90 -6.35
C THR A 53 8.64 2.05 -7.68
N ALA A 54 9.95 2.40 -7.63
CA ALA A 54 10.74 2.65 -8.82
C ALA A 54 10.99 1.36 -9.64
N ASP A 55 11.38 0.27 -8.97
CA ASP A 55 11.67 -1.00 -9.64
C ASP A 55 10.40 -1.61 -10.27
N THR A 56 9.21 -1.43 -9.63
CA THR A 56 7.91 -1.85 -10.20
C THR A 56 7.56 -1.03 -11.43
N ALA A 57 7.68 0.29 -11.38
CA ALA A 57 7.39 1.15 -12.53
C ALA A 57 8.35 0.92 -13.70
N ALA A 58 9.62 0.61 -13.44
CA ALA A 58 10.57 0.26 -14.48
C ALA A 58 10.23 -1.09 -15.14
N ALA A 59 9.76 -2.06 -14.37
CA ALA A 59 9.37 -3.39 -14.87
C ALA A 59 8.02 -3.38 -15.62
N GLU A 60 7.09 -2.50 -15.22
CA GLU A 60 5.74 -2.41 -15.77
C GLU A 60 5.41 -0.96 -16.17
N PRO A 61 5.99 -0.45 -17.26
CA PRO A 61 5.85 0.96 -17.66
C PRO A 61 4.44 1.35 -18.15
N ASP A 62 3.57 0.36 -18.39
CA ASP A 62 2.16 0.52 -18.78
C ASP A 62 1.21 0.58 -17.57
N VAL A 63 1.73 0.58 -16.34
CA VAL A 63 0.97 0.70 -15.09
C VAL A 63 1.13 2.10 -14.51
N LEU A 64 0.01 2.74 -14.17
CA LEU A 64 0.02 3.97 -13.38
C LEU A 64 0.15 3.61 -11.90
N LEU A 65 1.24 4.04 -11.25
CA LEU A 65 1.53 3.76 -9.86
C LEU A 65 1.46 5.03 -9.00
N ILE A 66 0.59 5.03 -8.00
CA ILE A 66 0.46 6.12 -7.03
C ILE A 66 1.07 5.65 -5.71
N ALA A 67 2.10 6.35 -5.25
CA ALA A 67 2.79 6.05 -4.01
C ALA A 67 2.33 7.01 -2.91
N VAL A 68 1.64 6.50 -1.90
CA VAL A 68 1.16 7.28 -0.74
C VAL A 68 2.13 7.11 0.42
N GLU A 69 2.68 8.21 0.94
CA GLU A 69 3.62 8.19 2.07
C GLU A 69 3.36 9.40 2.98
N LYS A 70 3.25 9.15 4.29
CA LYS A 70 2.99 10.19 5.29
C LYS A 70 4.25 10.78 5.94
N VAL A 71 5.42 10.29 5.56
CA VAL A 71 6.72 10.77 6.06
C VAL A 71 7.47 11.47 4.92
N PRO A 72 7.39 12.80 4.80
CA PRO A 72 8.01 13.55 3.69
C PRO A 72 9.52 13.31 3.57
N ASP A 73 10.22 13.08 4.68
CA ASP A 73 11.65 12.74 4.70
C ASP A 73 11.97 11.39 4.03
N ALA A 74 11.01 10.47 3.97
CA ALA A 74 11.15 9.22 3.22
C ALA A 74 10.76 9.44 1.76
N MET A 75 9.61 10.07 1.54
CA MET A 75 9.03 10.31 0.23
C MET A 75 9.97 11.08 -0.70
N VAL A 76 10.68 12.11 -0.19
CA VAL A 76 11.63 12.87 -1.02
C VAL A 76 12.71 11.99 -1.65
N VAL A 77 13.20 10.97 -0.93
CA VAL A 77 14.19 10.02 -1.45
C VAL A 77 13.58 9.14 -2.53
N ALA A 78 12.30 8.77 -2.37
CA ALA A 78 11.56 8.01 -3.38
C ALA A 78 11.34 8.85 -4.65
N MET A 79 10.96 10.12 -4.49
CA MET A 79 10.78 11.05 -5.61
C MET A 79 12.07 11.26 -6.40
N GLU A 80 13.20 11.49 -5.71
CA GLU A 80 14.52 11.62 -6.35
C GLU A 80 14.86 10.37 -7.17
N ARG A 81 14.68 9.18 -6.60
CA ARG A 81 14.94 7.90 -7.29
C ARG A 81 14.12 7.75 -8.57
N VAL A 82 12.83 8.09 -8.53
CA VAL A 82 11.94 8.02 -9.69
C VAL A 82 12.33 9.06 -10.74
N THR A 83 12.66 10.27 -10.32
CA THR A 83 13.09 11.37 -11.21
C THR A 83 14.41 11.06 -11.87
N GLU A 84 15.43 10.59 -11.13
CA GLU A 84 16.75 10.20 -11.64
C GLU A 84 16.64 9.03 -12.64
N ALA A 85 15.72 8.10 -12.40
CA ALA A 85 15.46 6.98 -13.32
C ALA A 85 14.59 7.37 -14.53
N GLY A 86 14.11 8.60 -14.61
CA GLY A 86 13.28 9.09 -15.73
C GLY A 86 11.90 8.42 -15.83
N LEU A 87 11.39 7.85 -14.74
CA LEU A 87 10.10 7.15 -14.71
C LEU A 87 8.95 8.16 -14.71
N ARG A 88 7.99 7.97 -15.63
CA ARG A 88 6.86 8.89 -15.82
C ARG A 88 5.50 8.31 -15.43
N SER A 89 5.45 7.05 -15.09
CA SER A 89 4.23 6.33 -14.67
C SER A 89 4.01 6.31 -13.16
N VAL A 90 4.81 7.09 -12.39
CA VAL A 90 4.77 7.15 -10.93
C VAL A 90 4.46 8.55 -10.45
N PHE A 91 3.53 8.64 -9.50
CA PHE A 91 3.23 9.89 -8.80
C PHE A 91 3.17 9.66 -7.29
N PHE A 92 3.53 10.68 -6.52
CA PHE A 92 3.59 10.64 -5.06
C PHE A 92 2.52 11.51 -4.45
N VAL A 93 1.93 11.04 -3.36
CA VAL A 93 0.95 11.74 -2.52
C VAL A 93 1.46 11.77 -1.09
N ASP A 94 1.60 12.98 -0.53
CA ASP A 94 1.79 13.17 0.92
C ASP A 94 0.42 12.97 1.59
N GLY A 95 0.22 11.80 2.20
CA GLY A 95 -1.08 11.45 2.75
C GLY A 95 -1.10 10.19 3.59
N ASP A 96 -2.25 9.96 4.22
CA ASP A 96 -2.53 8.76 5.03
C ASP A 96 -3.52 7.85 4.30
N ALA A 97 -3.36 6.54 4.47
CA ALA A 97 -4.25 5.52 3.92
C ALA A 97 -5.73 5.70 4.35
N ALA A 98 -5.98 6.37 5.46
CA ALA A 98 -7.33 6.67 5.92
C ALA A 98 -8.09 7.63 4.97
N LEU A 99 -7.38 8.38 4.13
CA LEU A 99 -7.96 9.34 3.19
C LEU A 99 -8.20 8.75 1.80
N LEU A 100 -7.97 7.45 1.58
CA LEU A 100 -8.15 6.83 0.28
C LEU A 100 -9.53 7.09 -0.34
N PRO A 101 -10.69 6.97 0.37
CA PRO A 101 -12.00 7.24 -0.22
C PRO A 101 -12.22 8.70 -0.62
N ASP A 102 -11.48 9.63 -0.03
CA ASP A 102 -11.53 11.05 -0.40
C ASP A 102 -10.67 11.34 -1.64
N MET A 103 -9.59 10.57 -1.82
CA MET A 103 -8.64 10.72 -2.94
C MET A 103 -9.03 9.90 -4.18
N PHE A 104 -9.68 8.75 -4.01
CA PHE A 104 -10.03 7.83 -5.10
C PHE A 104 -11.54 7.60 -5.15
N ALA A 105 -12.09 7.51 -6.36
CA ALA A 105 -13.49 7.15 -6.57
C ALA A 105 -13.70 5.63 -6.37
N PRO A 106 -14.95 5.20 -6.16
CA PRO A 106 -15.27 3.77 -6.12
C PRO A 106 -14.81 3.04 -7.38
N GLY A 107 -14.15 1.90 -7.19
CA GLY A 107 -13.68 1.07 -8.29
C GLY A 107 -12.49 1.62 -9.08
N GLU A 108 -11.80 2.65 -8.59
CA GLU A 108 -10.74 3.32 -9.36
C GLU A 108 -9.39 2.61 -9.27
N ILE A 109 -9.15 1.85 -8.19
CA ILE A 109 -7.87 1.18 -7.92
C ILE A 109 -7.96 -0.30 -8.28
N ASP A 110 -7.07 -0.79 -9.15
CA ASP A 110 -7.00 -2.22 -9.50
C ASP A 110 -6.20 -3.02 -8.46
N ARG A 111 -5.18 -2.42 -7.85
CA ARG A 111 -4.31 -3.10 -6.89
C ARG A 111 -3.73 -2.19 -5.83
N LEU A 112 -3.77 -2.65 -4.58
CA LEU A 112 -3.08 -2.05 -3.44
C LEU A 112 -1.85 -2.87 -3.05
N TYR A 113 -0.74 -2.19 -2.77
CA TYR A 113 0.44 -2.80 -2.16
C TYR A 113 0.61 -2.33 -0.73
N ILE A 114 0.79 -3.28 0.19
CA ILE A 114 1.12 -3.05 1.59
C ILE A 114 2.41 -3.81 1.88
N ASN A 115 3.54 -3.11 1.82
CA ASN A 115 4.86 -3.70 1.97
C ASN A 115 5.50 -3.26 3.29
N PHE A 116 5.76 -4.19 4.22
CA PHE A 116 6.50 -3.97 5.47
C PHE A 116 5.96 -2.83 6.33
N CYS A 117 4.62 -2.75 6.43
CA CYS A 117 3.95 -1.77 7.28
C CYS A 117 4.22 -2.02 8.77
N ASP A 118 4.00 -0.99 9.60
CA ASP A 118 4.17 -1.06 11.05
C ASP A 118 3.28 -2.15 11.66
N PRO A 119 3.82 -3.08 12.46
CA PRO A 119 3.07 -4.23 12.98
C PRO A 119 2.16 -3.89 14.17
N TRP A 120 2.34 -2.74 14.82
CA TRP A 120 1.57 -2.29 15.97
C TRP A 120 1.29 -3.43 16.97
N PRO A 121 2.30 -3.89 17.74
CA PRO A 121 2.25 -5.15 18.49
C PRO A 121 1.29 -5.11 19.69
N LYS A 122 0.98 -3.92 20.24
CA LYS A 122 0.11 -3.76 21.40
C LYS A 122 -1.36 -3.92 21.01
N SER A 123 -2.15 -4.57 21.86
CA SER A 123 -3.59 -4.83 21.61
C SER A 123 -4.41 -3.57 21.37
N ASN A 124 -4.16 -2.50 22.11
CA ASN A 124 -4.82 -1.20 21.95
C ASN A 124 -4.41 -0.44 20.69
N GLN A 125 -3.45 -0.94 19.92
CA GLN A 125 -2.95 -0.33 18.68
C GLN A 125 -3.39 -1.10 17.42
N LYS A 126 -4.11 -2.22 17.56
CA LYS A 126 -4.55 -3.06 16.43
C LYS A 126 -5.25 -2.27 15.33
N LYS A 127 -6.07 -1.27 15.70
CA LYS A 127 -6.79 -0.38 14.76
C LYS A 127 -5.87 0.45 13.85
N ARG A 128 -4.56 0.50 14.12
CA ARG A 128 -3.56 1.20 13.29
C ARG A 128 -2.93 0.31 12.21
N ARG A 129 -3.14 -1.00 12.27
CA ARG A 129 -2.63 -1.93 11.26
C ARG A 129 -3.32 -1.68 9.92
N LEU A 130 -2.57 -1.57 8.84
CA LEU A 130 -3.15 -1.39 7.51
C LEU A 130 -3.97 -2.60 7.01
N THR A 131 -3.86 -3.74 7.70
CA THR A 131 -4.69 -4.93 7.46
C THR A 131 -5.86 -5.07 8.45
N HIS A 132 -6.13 -4.06 9.28
CA HIS A 132 -7.29 -4.05 10.20
C HIS A 132 -8.59 -3.75 9.43
N GLY A 133 -9.71 -4.29 9.91
CA GLY A 133 -11.03 -4.13 9.32
C GLY A 133 -11.42 -2.69 8.99
N ASN A 134 -11.02 -1.71 9.82
CA ASN A 134 -11.25 -0.30 9.52
C ASN A 134 -10.64 0.14 8.17
N PHE A 135 -9.43 -0.33 7.86
CA PHE A 135 -8.78 -0.04 6.57
C PHE A 135 -9.33 -0.92 5.45
N LEU A 136 -9.60 -2.20 5.72
CA LEU A 136 -10.16 -3.12 4.74
C LEU A 136 -11.49 -2.62 4.19
N LYS A 137 -12.35 -2.04 5.05
CA LYS A 137 -13.60 -1.37 4.63
C LYS A 137 -13.34 -0.16 3.71
N LEU A 138 -12.30 0.64 3.99
CA LEU A 138 -11.91 1.76 3.11
C LEU A 138 -11.37 1.27 1.76
N TYR A 139 -10.58 0.20 1.76
CA TYR A 139 -10.04 -0.38 0.53
C TYR A 139 -11.16 -0.91 -0.37
N ARG A 140 -12.19 -1.54 0.22
CA ARG A 140 -13.37 -1.98 -0.55
C ARG A 140 -14.10 -0.85 -1.27
N GLN A 141 -14.08 0.36 -0.71
CA GLN A 141 -14.74 1.51 -1.32
C GLN A 141 -14.04 1.98 -2.59
N VAL A 142 -12.73 1.76 -2.72
CA VAL A 142 -11.91 2.31 -3.80
C VAL A 142 -11.36 1.26 -4.77
N LEU A 143 -11.31 -0.02 -4.35
CA LEU A 143 -10.89 -1.11 -5.22
C LEU A 143 -11.92 -1.41 -6.29
N ALA A 144 -11.46 -1.71 -7.50
CA ALA A 144 -12.27 -2.25 -8.58
C ALA A 144 -12.83 -3.63 -8.21
N GLU A 145 -13.86 -4.09 -8.93
CA GLU A 145 -14.36 -5.45 -8.79
C GLU A 145 -13.23 -6.46 -9.07
N GLY A 146 -13.04 -7.41 -8.16
CA GLY A 146 -11.90 -8.33 -8.21
C GLY A 146 -10.54 -7.69 -7.92
N GLY A 147 -10.51 -6.41 -7.56
CA GLY A 147 -9.28 -5.70 -7.19
C GLY A 147 -8.55 -6.36 -6.02
N GLN A 148 -7.23 -6.18 -5.96
CA GLN A 148 -6.36 -6.97 -5.10
C GLN A 148 -5.58 -6.14 -4.10
N ILE A 149 -5.35 -6.72 -2.94
CA ILE A 149 -4.35 -6.27 -1.96
C ILE A 149 -3.19 -7.26 -1.99
N HIS A 150 -1.98 -6.79 -2.30
CA HIS A 150 -0.74 -7.56 -2.19
C HIS A 150 -0.04 -7.16 -0.90
N PHE A 151 0.02 -8.08 0.04
CA PHE A 151 0.58 -7.86 1.36
C PHE A 151 1.88 -8.65 1.56
N LYS A 152 2.96 -7.94 1.97
CA LYS A 152 4.23 -8.54 2.38
C LYS A 152 4.66 -8.01 3.74
N THR A 153 5.22 -8.89 4.58
CA THR A 153 5.79 -8.52 5.88
C THR A 153 6.82 -9.55 6.35
N ASP A 154 7.80 -9.09 7.12
CA ASP A 154 8.74 -9.93 7.87
C ASP A 154 8.24 -10.30 9.27
N ASN A 155 7.07 -9.80 9.65
CA ASN A 155 6.50 -9.98 10.98
C ASN A 155 5.45 -11.10 10.98
N ASP A 156 5.84 -12.28 11.49
CA ASP A 156 4.99 -13.48 11.51
C ASP A 156 3.70 -13.28 12.30
N LYS A 157 3.76 -12.52 13.42
CA LYS A 157 2.57 -12.27 14.26
C LYS A 157 1.57 -11.36 13.55
N LEU A 158 2.05 -10.33 12.85
CA LEU A 158 1.19 -9.49 12.03
C LEU A 158 0.60 -10.30 10.89
N PHE A 159 1.40 -11.14 10.23
CA PHE A 159 0.95 -11.96 9.10
C PHE A 159 -0.14 -12.95 9.54
N ALA A 160 0.12 -13.77 10.57
CA ALA A 160 -0.86 -14.72 11.08
C ALA A 160 -2.19 -14.04 11.44
N TRP A 161 -2.12 -12.93 12.17
CA TRP A 161 -3.31 -12.14 12.51
C TRP A 161 -4.02 -11.58 11.26
N SER A 162 -3.27 -11.13 10.25
CA SER A 162 -3.86 -10.59 9.02
C SER A 162 -4.56 -11.66 8.19
N LEU A 163 -4.07 -12.92 8.18
CA LEU A 163 -4.74 -14.03 7.51
C LEU A 163 -6.11 -14.37 8.15
N GLU A 164 -6.27 -14.09 9.44
CA GLU A 164 -7.56 -14.25 10.14
C GLU A 164 -8.49 -13.06 9.90
N GLU A 165 -7.95 -11.85 9.87
CA GLU A 165 -8.72 -10.60 9.75
C GLU A 165 -9.24 -10.36 8.31
N ILE A 166 -8.38 -10.48 7.31
CA ILE A 166 -8.68 -10.10 5.92
C ILE A 166 -9.93 -10.79 5.36
N PRO A 167 -10.14 -12.12 5.54
CA PRO A 167 -11.32 -12.79 5.00
C PRO A 167 -12.65 -12.30 5.59
N GLN A 168 -12.64 -11.81 6.83
CA GLN A 168 -13.85 -11.32 7.52
C GLN A 168 -14.44 -10.07 6.85
N PHE A 169 -13.66 -9.39 6.01
CA PHE A 169 -14.06 -8.17 5.31
C PHE A 169 -14.21 -8.36 3.79
N GLY A 170 -14.53 -9.59 3.35
CA GLY A 170 -14.85 -9.87 1.95
C GLY A 170 -13.65 -9.86 1.03
N PHE A 171 -12.54 -10.45 1.48
CA PHE A 171 -11.38 -10.71 0.65
C PHE A 171 -11.02 -12.20 0.68
N GLN A 172 -10.85 -12.80 -0.47
CA GLN A 172 -10.38 -14.16 -0.63
C GLN A 172 -8.86 -14.20 -0.70
N LEU A 173 -8.24 -14.97 0.17
CA LEU A 173 -6.78 -15.14 0.21
C LEU A 173 -6.30 -16.15 -0.83
N SER A 174 -5.19 -15.81 -1.46
CA SER A 174 -4.43 -16.66 -2.37
C SER A 174 -2.93 -16.39 -2.24
N GLU A 175 -2.08 -17.21 -2.85
CA GLU A 175 -0.62 -17.09 -2.84
C GLU A 175 -0.04 -16.88 -1.43
N VAL A 176 -0.62 -17.57 -0.44
CA VAL A 176 -0.18 -17.49 0.96
C VAL A 176 1.10 -18.26 1.14
N THR A 177 2.15 -17.56 1.60
CA THR A 177 3.44 -18.19 1.93
C THR A 177 4.08 -17.48 3.12
N THR A 178 4.84 -18.24 3.91
CA THR A 178 5.68 -17.71 5.00
C THR A 178 7.16 -17.67 4.60
N ASP A 179 7.47 -18.00 3.35
CA ASP A 179 8.84 -17.99 2.81
C ASP A 179 8.80 -17.72 1.30
N LEU A 180 8.58 -16.43 0.96
CA LEU A 180 8.41 -15.98 -0.43
C LEU A 180 9.61 -16.30 -1.31
N HIS A 181 10.81 -16.30 -0.75
CA HIS A 181 12.06 -16.44 -1.49
C HIS A 181 12.76 -17.78 -1.28
N ARG A 182 12.02 -18.83 -0.85
CA ARG A 182 12.57 -20.17 -0.60
C ARG A 182 13.40 -20.69 -1.76
N ASP A 183 12.89 -20.54 -2.97
CA ASP A 183 13.50 -21.07 -4.19
C ASP A 183 14.21 -19.97 -5.01
N GLY A 184 14.55 -18.86 -4.37
CA GLY A 184 15.20 -17.72 -4.99
C GLY A 184 14.33 -16.45 -5.02
N PRO A 185 14.88 -15.34 -5.52
CA PRO A 185 14.18 -14.05 -5.58
C PRO A 185 12.88 -14.10 -6.39
N VAL A 186 11.78 -13.61 -5.82
CA VAL A 186 10.47 -13.56 -6.48
C VAL A 186 9.99 -12.11 -6.56
N GLY A 187 9.72 -11.63 -7.77
CA GLY A 187 9.15 -10.30 -8.04
C GLY A 187 10.05 -9.14 -7.63
N VAL A 188 9.44 -7.95 -7.52
CA VAL A 188 10.13 -6.72 -7.11
C VAL A 188 10.29 -6.70 -5.60
N MET A 189 11.52 -6.43 -5.14
CA MET A 189 11.85 -6.37 -3.72
C MET A 189 11.95 -4.93 -3.21
N THR A 190 11.47 -4.68 -1.98
CA THR A 190 11.76 -3.46 -1.24
C THR A 190 13.22 -3.43 -0.75
N ASP A 191 13.69 -2.27 -0.24
CA ASP A 191 15.02 -2.20 0.43
C ASP A 191 15.08 -3.09 1.67
N TYR A 192 13.95 -3.21 2.43
CA TYR A 192 13.86 -4.10 3.60
C TYR A 192 13.89 -5.58 3.18
N GLU A 193 13.18 -5.94 2.13
CA GLU A 193 13.10 -7.30 1.62
C GLU A 193 14.47 -7.80 1.13
N ARG A 194 15.22 -6.98 0.38
CA ARG A 194 16.60 -7.30 -0.04
C ARG A 194 17.52 -7.54 1.16
N LYS A 195 17.42 -6.69 2.17
CA LYS A 195 18.20 -6.85 3.41
C LYS A 195 17.85 -8.16 4.10
N PHE A 196 16.57 -8.43 4.33
CA PHE A 196 16.11 -9.65 5.02
C PHE A 196 16.46 -10.91 4.24
N PHE A 197 16.30 -10.88 2.91
CA PHE A 197 16.72 -11.98 2.05
C PHE A 197 18.23 -12.28 2.19
N SER A 198 19.09 -11.24 2.20
CA SER A 198 20.54 -11.41 2.40
C SER A 198 20.90 -11.92 3.81
N GLU A 199 20.04 -11.71 4.80
CA GLU A 199 20.18 -12.19 6.17
C GLU A 199 19.53 -13.57 6.39
N GLY A 200 18.95 -14.19 5.34
CA GLY A 200 18.25 -15.48 5.44
C GLY A 200 16.95 -15.42 6.22
N LYS A 201 16.33 -14.23 6.32
CA LYS A 201 15.05 -14.06 7.00
C LYS A 201 13.90 -14.26 6.02
N ASN A 202 12.96 -15.12 6.41
CA ASN A 202 11.75 -15.39 5.63
C ASN A 202 10.88 -14.15 5.47
N ILE A 203 10.22 -14.07 4.32
CA ILE A 203 9.24 -13.04 4.00
C ILE A 203 7.88 -13.69 3.82
N ASN A 204 6.93 -13.20 4.59
CA ASN A 204 5.53 -13.59 4.47
C ASN A 204 4.85 -12.80 3.36
N ARG A 205 4.03 -13.47 2.56
CA ARG A 205 3.22 -12.83 1.50
C ARG A 205 1.85 -13.47 1.40
N CYS A 206 0.84 -12.66 1.08
CA CYS A 206 -0.44 -13.13 0.53
C CYS A 206 -0.98 -12.14 -0.49
N VAL A 207 -1.88 -12.62 -1.34
CA VAL A 207 -2.76 -11.81 -2.18
C VAL A 207 -4.18 -11.96 -1.67
N ALA A 208 -4.89 -10.85 -1.52
CA ALA A 208 -6.27 -10.81 -1.08
C ALA A 208 -7.11 -10.16 -2.18
N SER A 209 -7.93 -10.95 -2.86
CA SER A 209 -8.83 -10.49 -3.94
C SER A 209 -10.19 -10.11 -3.37
N MET A 210 -10.69 -8.93 -3.74
CA MET A 210 -12.02 -8.49 -3.31
C MET A 210 -13.10 -9.37 -3.94
N VAL A 211 -14.01 -9.86 -3.09
CA VAL A 211 -15.16 -10.69 -3.48
C VAL A 211 -16.47 -10.02 -3.02
N PRO A 212 -17.64 -10.41 -3.57
CA PRO A 212 -18.92 -9.98 -3.03
C PRO A 212 -18.99 -10.22 -1.52
N TRP A 213 -19.46 -9.23 -0.78
CA TRP A 213 -19.53 -9.28 0.68
C TRP A 213 -20.59 -8.32 1.20
N GLU A 214 -21.35 -8.79 2.14
CA GLU A 214 -22.30 -7.97 2.89
C GLU A 214 -21.75 -7.74 4.29
N GLU A 215 -21.80 -6.51 4.74
CA GLU A 215 -21.38 -6.19 6.11
C GLU A 215 -22.32 -6.92 7.08
N PRO A 216 -21.78 -7.73 8.01
CA PRO A 216 -22.63 -8.37 9.02
C PRO A 216 -23.41 -7.29 9.78
N ALA A 217 -24.71 -7.52 9.99
CA ALA A 217 -25.51 -6.64 10.83
C ALA A 217 -24.85 -6.49 12.20
N GLU A 218 -24.78 -5.26 12.70
CA GLU A 218 -24.35 -5.06 14.09
C GLU A 218 -25.27 -5.90 14.98
N PRO A 219 -24.71 -6.65 15.98
CA PRO A 219 -25.56 -7.36 16.93
C PRO A 219 -26.48 -6.32 17.58
N GLU A 220 -27.79 -6.54 17.45
CA GLU A 220 -28.77 -5.71 18.17
C GLU A 220 -28.36 -5.67 19.64
N ASP A 221 -28.15 -4.45 20.16
CA ASP A 221 -27.93 -4.22 21.60
C ASP A 221 -29.04 -4.97 22.33
N ARG A 222 -28.71 -6.09 22.97
CA ARG A 222 -29.65 -6.73 23.88
C ARG A 222 -29.92 -5.71 24.97
N PRO A 223 -31.16 -5.27 25.14
CA PRO A 223 -31.47 -4.43 26.30
C PRO A 223 -31.00 -5.18 27.54
N ASP A 224 -30.24 -4.49 28.38
CA ASP A 224 -29.79 -5.00 29.66
C ASP A 224 -31.00 -5.63 30.35
N ALA A 225 -30.92 -6.95 30.61
CA ALA A 225 -31.89 -7.63 31.41
C ALA A 225 -31.71 -7.12 32.87
N GLU A 226 -32.70 -6.37 33.34
CA GLU A 226 -32.83 -5.96 34.75
C GLU A 226 -32.78 -7.14 35.74
#